data_f2c51393f822795007f336dde8ef067e
#
_entry.id   f2c51393f822795007f336dde8ef067e
#
_cell.length_a   1.000
_cell.length_b   1.000
_cell.length_c   1.000
_cell.angle_alpha   90.00
_cell.angle_beta   90.00
_cell.angle_gamma   90.00
#
_symmetry.space_group_name_H-M   'P 1'
#
loop_
_entity.id
_entity.type
_entity.pdbx_description
1 polymer ?
#
loop_
_entity_poly.entity_id
_entity_poly.type
_entity_poly.pdbx_seq_one_letter_code
_entity_poly.pdbx_strand_id
1 'polypeptide(L)'
;MIAPLDAVAAVGRGTLGAVRATGAVAMFGAAGLSHLVRPPFYGRMFLLALVEFSYFSLPVVALTAVFSGAVIALQSFTGFSRFGAESAIAGIVVLSVVRELGPVLAGLMVAGRVGAAMAAELGTMRVTDQIDALGTLSTNPMKYLVAPRLLAGVIAVPLLVVVADILGVAGGFLVSTAKLGFNPSGYLTSTFNILTAADVVAGLAKAATFGFLIALMGCYHGYNSKGGAQGVGSATTSAVVAASILILAFDYVLTELFFAR
;
A
#
# COMPACT_ATOMS: atom_id res chain seq x y z
N MET A 1 -29.96 -4.46 -33.82
CA MET A 1 -30.81 -4.09 -32.67
C MET A 1 -30.58 -5.13 -31.61
N ILE A 2 -29.72 -4.81 -30.60
CA ILE A 2 -29.44 -5.74 -29.48
C ILE A 2 -30.73 -5.82 -28.67
N ALA A 3 -31.30 -7.02 -28.53
CA ALA A 3 -32.54 -7.19 -27.78
C ALA A 3 -32.31 -6.74 -26.32
N PRO A 4 -33.29 -6.10 -25.64
CA PRO A 4 -33.10 -5.64 -24.26
C PRO A 4 -32.68 -6.78 -23.29
N LEU A 5 -33.05 -8.00 -23.61
CA LEU A 5 -32.61 -9.21 -22.86
C LEU A 5 -31.12 -9.48 -22.96
N ASP A 6 -30.47 -9.16 -24.10
CA ASP A 6 -29.02 -9.35 -24.26
C ASP A 6 -28.24 -8.32 -23.45
N ALA A 7 -28.75 -7.10 -23.31
CA ALA A 7 -28.15 -6.07 -22.45
C ALA A 7 -28.23 -6.47 -20.96
N VAL A 8 -29.38 -6.93 -20.50
CA VAL A 8 -29.56 -7.44 -19.13
C VAL A 8 -28.67 -8.65 -18.86
N ALA A 9 -28.61 -9.59 -19.82
CA ALA A 9 -27.72 -10.75 -19.72
C ALA A 9 -26.23 -10.36 -19.69
N ALA A 10 -25.83 -9.33 -20.44
CA ALA A 10 -24.45 -8.82 -20.42
C ALA A 10 -24.10 -8.19 -19.05
N VAL A 11 -24.99 -7.37 -18.48
CA VAL A 11 -24.83 -6.82 -17.13
C VAL A 11 -24.77 -7.94 -16.09
N GLY A 12 -25.67 -8.94 -16.17
CA GLY A 12 -25.67 -10.08 -15.27
C GLY A 12 -24.37 -10.90 -15.34
N ARG A 13 -23.84 -11.16 -16.53
CA ARG A 13 -22.52 -11.82 -16.69
C ARG A 13 -21.40 -10.99 -16.11
N GLY A 14 -21.42 -9.67 -16.30
CA GLY A 14 -20.41 -8.75 -15.74
C GLY A 14 -20.40 -8.75 -14.22
N THR A 15 -21.58 -8.61 -13.60
CA THR A 15 -21.70 -8.63 -12.12
C THR A 15 -21.31 -9.98 -11.52
N LEU A 16 -21.77 -11.09 -12.09
CA LEU A 16 -21.35 -12.42 -11.64
C LEU A 16 -19.86 -12.66 -11.84
N GLY A 17 -19.26 -12.13 -12.91
CA GLY A 17 -17.81 -12.15 -13.15
C GLY A 17 -17.06 -11.40 -12.08
N ALA A 18 -17.50 -10.19 -11.72
CA ALA A 18 -16.91 -9.38 -10.67
C ALA A 18 -17.00 -10.07 -9.30
N VAL A 19 -18.16 -10.60 -8.93
CA VAL A 19 -18.36 -11.34 -7.66
C VAL A 19 -17.45 -12.58 -7.61
N ARG A 20 -17.34 -13.33 -8.72
CA ARG A 20 -16.45 -14.49 -8.80
C ARG A 20 -14.99 -14.10 -8.62
N ALA A 21 -14.54 -13.01 -9.27
CA ALA A 21 -13.17 -12.52 -9.15
C ALA A 21 -12.85 -12.08 -7.72
N THR A 22 -13.75 -11.30 -7.09
CA THR A 22 -13.61 -10.88 -5.69
C THR A 22 -13.59 -12.08 -4.75
N GLY A 23 -14.49 -13.06 -4.95
CA GLY A 23 -14.52 -14.29 -4.16
C GLY A 23 -13.24 -15.12 -4.29
N ALA A 24 -12.68 -15.21 -5.50
CA ALA A 24 -11.42 -15.94 -5.73
C ALA A 24 -10.24 -15.28 -4.99
N VAL A 25 -10.13 -13.95 -5.03
CA VAL A 25 -9.13 -13.18 -4.28
C VAL A 25 -9.31 -13.36 -2.78
N ALA A 26 -10.54 -13.25 -2.28
CA ALA A 26 -10.83 -13.42 -0.85
C ALA A 26 -10.49 -14.84 -0.36
N MET A 27 -10.85 -15.88 -1.12
CA MET A 27 -10.48 -17.25 -0.79
C MET A 27 -8.97 -17.49 -0.82
N PHE A 28 -8.26 -16.92 -1.79
CA PHE A 28 -6.81 -16.98 -1.86
C PHE A 28 -6.16 -16.30 -0.65
N GLY A 29 -6.64 -15.12 -0.27
CA GLY A 29 -6.18 -14.40 0.92
C GLY A 29 -6.46 -15.18 2.21
N ALA A 30 -7.66 -15.73 2.37
CA ALA A 30 -8.04 -16.55 3.53
C ALA A 30 -7.18 -17.82 3.63
N ALA A 31 -6.91 -18.49 2.49
CA ALA A 31 -5.99 -19.61 2.45
C ALA A 31 -4.57 -19.21 2.90
N GLY A 32 -4.03 -18.10 2.37
CA GLY A 32 -2.73 -17.57 2.78
C GLY A 32 -2.66 -17.27 4.28
N LEU A 33 -3.66 -16.56 4.81
CA LEU A 33 -3.76 -16.23 6.25
C LEU A 33 -3.88 -17.49 7.13
N SER A 34 -4.65 -18.51 6.69
CA SER A 34 -4.80 -19.74 7.45
C SER A 34 -3.48 -20.49 7.65
N HIS A 35 -2.52 -20.29 6.74
CA HIS A 35 -1.19 -20.89 6.81
C HIS A 35 -0.20 -20.13 7.70
N LEU A 36 -0.50 -18.91 8.11
CA LEU A 36 0.32 -18.17 9.07
C LEU A 36 0.31 -18.78 10.47
N VAL A 37 -0.78 -19.46 10.84
CA VAL A 37 -0.98 -20.01 12.20
C VAL A 37 -0.52 -21.48 12.30
N ARG A 38 -0.27 -22.15 11.17
CA ARG A 38 0.04 -23.59 11.13
C ARG A 38 1.52 -23.84 10.92
N PRO A 39 2.23 -24.60 11.79
CA PRO A 39 3.64 -24.96 11.58
C PRO A 39 3.81 -25.89 10.34
N PRO A 40 4.99 -25.95 9.72
CA PRO A 40 6.24 -25.23 10.00
C PRO A 40 6.24 -23.77 9.54
N PHE A 41 7.01 -22.90 10.23
CA PHE A 41 7.17 -21.49 9.87
C PHE A 41 8.45 -21.29 9.07
N TYR A 42 8.36 -20.58 7.93
CA TYR A 42 9.49 -20.29 7.06
C TYR A 42 10.09 -18.91 7.35
N GLY A 43 10.75 -18.76 8.51
CA GLY A 43 11.31 -17.48 8.98
C GLY A 43 12.29 -16.84 7.99
N ARG A 44 13.11 -17.65 7.30
CA ARG A 44 14.03 -17.14 6.27
C ARG A 44 13.28 -16.47 5.12
N MET A 45 12.19 -17.08 4.63
CA MET A 45 11.40 -16.50 3.54
C MET A 45 10.68 -15.22 3.98
N PHE A 46 10.22 -15.17 5.23
CA PHE A 46 9.66 -13.97 5.82
C PHE A 46 10.70 -12.84 5.90
N LEU A 47 11.90 -13.11 6.41
CA LEU A 47 12.96 -12.09 6.51
C LEU A 47 13.39 -11.56 5.14
N LEU A 48 13.53 -12.43 4.14
CA LEU A 48 13.85 -12.01 2.78
C LEU A 48 12.75 -11.10 2.21
N ALA A 49 11.49 -11.50 2.35
CA ALA A 49 10.36 -10.67 1.93
C ALA A 49 10.32 -9.33 2.70
N LEU A 50 10.59 -9.33 4.01
CA LEU A 50 10.61 -8.12 4.83
C LEU A 50 11.68 -7.12 4.34
N VAL A 51 12.89 -7.60 4.04
CA VAL A 51 13.97 -6.77 3.48
C VAL A 51 13.58 -6.23 2.09
N GLU A 52 12.98 -7.06 1.25
CA GLU A 52 12.56 -6.65 -0.07
C GLU A 52 11.47 -5.55 -0.02
N PHE A 53 10.51 -5.68 0.87
CA PHE A 53 9.50 -4.66 1.07
C PHE A 53 10.07 -3.36 1.63
N SER A 54 10.91 -3.44 2.67
CA SER A 54 11.36 -2.27 3.42
C SER A 54 12.61 -1.63 2.83
N TYR A 55 13.74 -2.32 2.85
CA TYR A 55 15.05 -1.74 2.52
C TYR A 55 15.12 -1.16 1.11
N PHE A 56 14.70 -1.94 0.12
CA PHE A 56 14.76 -1.49 -1.27
C PHE A 56 13.67 -0.49 -1.66
N SER A 57 12.61 -0.33 -0.86
CA SER A 57 11.59 0.70 -1.09
C SER A 57 11.90 2.01 -0.36
N LEU A 58 12.76 1.97 0.66
CA LEU A 58 13.05 3.11 1.52
C LEU A 58 13.50 4.36 0.75
N PRO A 59 14.42 4.31 -0.25
CA PRO A 59 14.86 5.51 -0.95
C PRO A 59 13.72 6.23 -1.70
N VAL A 60 12.88 5.46 -2.40
CA VAL A 60 11.78 6.06 -3.19
C VAL A 60 10.68 6.60 -2.28
N VAL A 61 10.35 5.89 -1.21
CA VAL A 61 9.36 6.33 -0.21
C VAL A 61 9.85 7.58 0.52
N ALA A 62 11.11 7.59 0.97
CA ALA A 62 11.73 8.72 1.65
C ALA A 62 11.71 9.99 0.79
N LEU A 63 12.17 9.88 -0.45
CA LEU A 63 12.24 11.01 -1.37
C LEU A 63 10.84 11.55 -1.69
N THR A 64 9.89 10.67 -1.99
CA THR A 64 8.50 11.05 -2.24
C THR A 64 7.90 11.77 -1.04
N ALA A 65 8.13 11.28 0.18
CA ALA A 65 7.60 11.87 1.39
C ALA A 65 8.15 13.29 1.64
N VAL A 66 9.47 13.49 1.53
CA VAL A 66 10.11 14.81 1.70
C VAL A 66 9.51 15.83 0.74
N PHE A 67 9.46 15.51 -0.55
CA PHE A 67 8.94 16.46 -1.55
C PHE A 67 7.44 16.67 -1.40
N SER A 68 6.66 15.67 -1.05
CA SER A 68 5.22 15.84 -0.82
C SER A 68 4.95 16.76 0.36
N GLY A 69 5.65 16.58 1.49
CA GLY A 69 5.52 17.47 2.64
C GLY A 69 5.93 18.90 2.33
N ALA A 70 7.04 19.07 1.57
CA ALA A 70 7.50 20.37 1.11
C ALA A 70 6.47 21.09 0.20
N VAL A 71 5.87 20.36 -0.73
CA VAL A 71 4.85 20.90 -1.65
C VAL A 71 3.57 21.28 -0.89
N ILE A 72 3.13 20.44 0.06
CA ILE A 72 1.95 20.76 0.87
C ILE A 72 2.17 22.05 1.68
N ALA A 73 3.34 22.22 2.28
CA ALA A 73 3.66 23.45 3.02
C ALA A 73 3.58 24.70 2.12
N LEU A 74 4.16 24.65 0.91
CA LEU A 74 4.07 25.73 -0.07
C LEU A 74 2.63 26.01 -0.51
N GLN A 75 1.90 24.96 -0.84
CA GLN A 75 0.53 25.08 -1.34
C GLN A 75 -0.41 25.63 -0.25
N SER A 76 -0.27 25.13 0.97
CA SER A 76 -1.03 25.61 2.12
C SER A 76 -0.70 27.09 2.41
N PHE A 77 0.57 27.50 2.35
CA PHE A 77 0.95 28.89 2.51
C PHE A 77 0.28 29.80 1.47
N THR A 78 0.33 29.41 0.20
CA THR A 78 -0.29 30.19 -0.89
C THR A 78 -1.80 30.36 -0.70
N GLY A 79 -2.47 29.35 -0.15
CA GLY A 79 -3.90 29.38 0.14
C GLY A 79 -4.25 30.21 1.39
N PHE A 80 -3.58 29.93 2.51
CA PHE A 80 -3.95 30.46 3.82
C PHE A 80 -3.37 31.84 4.15
N SER A 81 -2.27 32.26 3.51
CA SER A 81 -1.70 33.61 3.70
C SER A 81 -2.67 34.72 3.32
N ARG A 82 -3.56 34.47 2.35
CA ARG A 82 -4.61 35.44 1.96
C ARG A 82 -5.64 35.71 3.06
N PHE A 83 -5.77 34.81 4.02
CA PHE A 83 -6.71 34.89 5.14
C PHE A 83 -6.03 35.20 6.46
N GLY A 84 -4.70 35.43 6.48
CA GLY A 84 -3.92 35.64 7.71
C GLY A 84 -3.87 34.40 8.62
N ALA A 85 -4.13 33.21 8.08
CA ALA A 85 -4.22 31.96 8.86
C ALA A 85 -2.93 31.12 8.76
N GLU A 86 -1.78 31.78 8.75
CA GLU A 86 -0.47 31.13 8.60
C GLU A 86 -0.14 30.17 9.75
N SER A 87 -0.65 30.45 10.96
CA SER A 87 -0.44 29.59 12.13
C SER A 87 -1.04 28.19 12.00
N ALA A 88 -2.02 27.99 11.08
CA ALA A 88 -2.64 26.69 10.84
C ALA A 88 -1.79 25.77 9.96
N ILE A 89 -0.79 26.29 9.25
CA ILE A 89 -0.05 25.54 8.22
C ILE A 89 0.69 24.35 8.81
N ALA A 90 1.33 24.50 9.97
CA ALA A 90 2.03 23.40 10.63
C ALA A 90 1.09 22.22 10.93
N GLY A 91 -0.12 22.52 11.43
CA GLY A 91 -1.16 21.52 11.69
C GLY A 91 -1.67 20.85 10.42
N ILE A 92 -1.91 21.62 9.37
CA ILE A 92 -2.37 21.08 8.07
C ILE A 92 -1.33 20.13 7.50
N VAL A 93 -0.06 20.52 7.51
CA VAL A 93 1.04 19.69 6.97
C VAL A 93 1.13 18.37 7.74
N VAL A 94 1.20 18.41 9.07
CA VAL A 94 1.38 17.18 9.86
C VAL A 94 0.17 16.25 9.75
N LEU A 95 -1.05 16.76 9.82
CA LEU A 95 -2.25 15.93 9.72
C LEU A 95 -2.41 15.34 8.30
N SER A 96 -2.17 16.13 7.26
CA SER A 96 -2.25 15.65 5.88
C SER A 96 -1.21 14.56 5.60
N VAL A 97 0.01 14.71 6.13
CA VAL A 97 1.06 13.69 5.95
C VAL A 97 0.72 12.44 6.73
N VAL A 98 0.50 12.52 8.03
CA VAL A 98 0.38 11.36 8.92
C VAL A 98 -0.93 10.57 8.69
N ARG A 99 -2.04 11.26 8.44
CA ARG A 99 -3.35 10.60 8.28
C ARG A 99 -3.56 10.01 6.89
N GLU A 100 -3.04 10.66 5.84
CA GLU A 100 -3.40 10.34 4.46
C GLU A 100 -2.19 10.10 3.56
N LEU A 101 -1.35 11.12 3.35
CA LEU A 101 -0.35 11.09 2.29
C LEU A 101 0.80 10.13 2.59
N GLY A 102 1.23 10.03 3.84
CA GLY A 102 2.24 9.06 4.26
C GLY A 102 1.82 7.63 3.91
N PRO A 103 0.71 7.13 4.45
CA PRO A 103 0.21 5.79 4.15
C PRO A 103 -0.07 5.56 2.67
N VAL A 104 -0.81 6.48 2.00
CA VAL A 104 -1.24 6.29 0.60
C VAL A 104 -0.06 6.33 -0.36
N LEU A 105 0.82 7.35 -0.26
CA LEU A 105 1.94 7.48 -1.18
C LEU A 105 2.96 6.35 -0.98
N ALA A 106 3.28 6.01 0.28
CA ALA A 106 4.14 4.86 0.56
C ALA A 106 3.52 3.57 0.00
N GLY A 107 2.21 3.35 0.22
CA GLY A 107 1.49 2.21 -0.32
C GLY A 107 1.56 2.12 -1.84
N LEU A 108 1.27 3.20 -2.57
CA LEU A 108 1.33 3.24 -4.03
C LEU A 108 2.75 3.00 -4.57
N MET A 109 3.78 3.59 -3.94
CA MET A 109 5.18 3.37 -4.33
C MET A 109 5.60 1.91 -4.11
N VAL A 110 5.22 1.33 -2.99
CA VAL A 110 5.49 -0.09 -2.68
C VAL A 110 4.70 -1.02 -3.60
N ALA A 111 3.44 -0.70 -3.93
CA ALA A 111 2.64 -1.48 -4.88
C ALA A 111 3.32 -1.54 -6.26
N GLY A 112 3.78 -0.39 -6.77
CA GLY A 112 4.46 -0.31 -8.05
C GLY A 112 5.79 -1.06 -8.10
N ARG A 113 6.54 -1.09 -7.00
CA ARG A 113 7.84 -1.75 -6.96
C ARG A 113 7.75 -3.21 -6.49
N VAL A 114 7.26 -3.43 -5.27
CA VAL A 114 7.26 -4.76 -4.63
C VAL A 114 6.10 -5.61 -5.14
N GLY A 115 4.92 -5.02 -5.34
CA GLY A 115 3.78 -5.72 -5.92
C GLY A 115 4.07 -6.26 -7.31
N ALA A 116 4.71 -5.44 -8.17
CA ALA A 116 5.17 -5.87 -9.49
C ALA A 116 6.24 -6.96 -9.41
N ALA A 117 7.26 -6.79 -8.55
CA ALA A 117 8.35 -7.75 -8.39
C ALA A 117 7.83 -9.13 -7.93
N MET A 118 6.94 -9.15 -6.92
CA MET A 118 6.30 -10.39 -6.45
C MET A 118 5.48 -11.08 -7.53
N ALA A 119 4.70 -10.31 -8.31
CA ALA A 119 3.92 -10.87 -9.40
C ALA A 119 4.82 -11.43 -10.51
N ALA A 120 5.94 -10.78 -10.82
CA ALA A 120 6.92 -11.27 -11.78
C ALA A 120 7.61 -12.54 -11.30
N GLU A 121 8.06 -12.58 -10.05
CA GLU A 121 8.74 -13.74 -9.45
C GLU A 121 7.82 -14.96 -9.41
N LEU A 122 6.64 -14.83 -8.77
CA LEU A 122 5.68 -15.93 -8.70
C LEU A 122 5.13 -16.32 -10.07
N GLY A 123 4.93 -15.34 -10.97
CA GLY A 123 4.51 -15.58 -12.33
C GLY A 123 5.54 -16.39 -13.12
N THR A 124 6.82 -16.08 -12.96
CA THR A 124 7.91 -16.85 -13.56
C THR A 124 7.96 -18.27 -13.00
N MET A 125 7.88 -18.42 -11.66
CA MET A 125 7.82 -19.74 -11.02
C MET A 125 6.61 -20.55 -11.48
N ARG A 126 5.49 -19.90 -11.80
CA ARG A 126 4.26 -20.56 -12.27
C ARG A 126 4.41 -21.07 -13.70
N VAL A 127 4.94 -20.25 -14.60
CA VAL A 127 5.07 -20.63 -16.03
C VAL A 127 6.24 -21.58 -16.31
N THR A 128 7.12 -21.77 -15.32
CA THR A 128 8.22 -22.76 -15.37
C THR A 128 7.97 -23.99 -14.49
N ASP A 129 6.72 -24.21 -14.06
CA ASP A 129 6.24 -25.36 -13.26
C ASP A 129 6.94 -25.51 -11.88
N GLN A 130 7.69 -24.51 -11.42
CA GLN A 130 8.38 -24.56 -10.12
C GLN A 130 7.40 -24.62 -8.93
N ILE A 131 6.22 -23.97 -9.06
CA ILE A 131 5.17 -24.04 -8.02
C ILE A 131 4.60 -25.47 -7.91
N ASP A 132 4.41 -26.15 -9.05
CA ASP A 132 3.92 -27.51 -9.08
C ASP A 132 4.99 -28.51 -8.58
N ALA A 133 6.26 -28.24 -8.89
CA ALA A 133 7.40 -28.99 -8.35
C ALA A 133 7.49 -28.91 -6.81
N LEU A 134 7.19 -27.77 -6.19
CA LEU A 134 7.11 -27.66 -4.73
C LEU A 134 6.03 -28.61 -4.15
N GLY A 135 4.89 -28.74 -4.84
CA GLY A 135 3.83 -29.66 -4.46
C GLY A 135 4.29 -31.12 -4.50
N THR A 136 5.03 -31.53 -5.51
CA THR A 136 5.60 -32.89 -5.62
C THR A 136 6.64 -33.20 -4.52
N LEU A 137 7.33 -32.14 -4.01
CA LEU A 137 8.26 -32.24 -2.88
C LEU A 137 7.55 -32.15 -1.52
N SER A 138 6.24 -32.36 -1.46
CA SER A 138 5.42 -32.28 -0.25
C SER A 138 5.47 -30.93 0.47
N THR A 139 5.89 -29.86 -0.23
CA THR A 139 5.90 -28.50 0.29
C THR A 139 4.67 -27.74 -0.21
N ASN A 140 3.84 -27.24 0.70
CA ASN A 140 2.67 -26.45 0.32
C ASN A 140 3.09 -25.07 -0.21
N PRO A 141 2.86 -24.76 -1.52
CA PRO A 141 3.29 -23.48 -2.12
C PRO A 141 2.66 -22.26 -1.46
N MET A 142 1.39 -22.34 -1.04
CA MET A 142 0.72 -21.24 -0.34
C MET A 142 1.43 -20.87 0.96
N LYS A 143 1.90 -21.89 1.67
CA LYS A 143 2.59 -21.73 2.94
C LYS A 143 4.02 -21.22 2.79
N TYR A 144 4.71 -21.70 1.76
CA TYR A 144 6.11 -21.38 1.51
C TYR A 144 6.28 -20.02 0.81
N LEU A 145 5.44 -19.70 -0.15
CA LEU A 145 5.56 -18.51 -1.00
C LEU A 145 4.65 -17.37 -0.56
N VAL A 146 3.37 -17.64 -0.27
CA VAL A 146 2.36 -16.60 -0.08
C VAL A 146 2.31 -16.11 1.37
N ALA A 147 2.17 -17.00 2.33
CA ALA A 147 1.99 -16.62 3.73
C ALA A 147 3.11 -15.72 4.28
N PRO A 148 4.42 -15.99 4.06
CA PRO A 148 5.49 -15.11 4.52
C PRO A 148 5.46 -13.72 3.91
N ARG A 149 5.05 -13.61 2.63
CA ARG A 149 4.92 -12.32 1.92
C ARG A 149 3.75 -11.49 2.43
N LEU A 150 2.61 -12.12 2.75
CA LEU A 150 1.47 -11.43 3.36
C LEU A 150 1.86 -10.82 4.71
N LEU A 151 2.53 -11.59 5.56
CA LEU A 151 2.99 -11.11 6.86
C LEU A 151 4.04 -10.01 6.72
N ALA A 152 4.98 -10.17 5.80
CA ALA A 152 6.00 -9.15 5.52
C ALA A 152 5.38 -7.82 5.09
N GLY A 153 4.38 -7.84 4.21
CA GLY A 153 3.68 -6.63 3.79
C GLY A 153 3.00 -5.89 4.94
N VAL A 154 2.28 -6.63 5.81
CA VAL A 154 1.60 -6.07 6.98
C VAL A 154 2.56 -5.38 7.95
N ILE A 155 3.80 -5.85 8.06
CA ILE A 155 4.80 -5.29 8.99
C ILE A 155 5.67 -4.23 8.32
N ALA A 156 6.13 -4.47 7.08
CA ALA A 156 7.06 -3.60 6.39
C ALA A 156 6.46 -2.25 6.01
N VAL A 157 5.21 -2.23 5.52
CA VAL A 157 4.60 -0.97 5.04
C VAL A 157 4.36 0.01 6.18
N PRO A 158 3.86 -0.37 7.37
CA PRO A 158 3.84 0.54 8.52
C PRO A 158 5.21 1.09 8.91
N LEU A 159 6.27 0.26 8.88
CA LEU A 159 7.64 0.73 9.17
C LEU A 159 8.11 1.77 8.15
N LEU A 160 7.81 1.58 6.87
CA LEU A 160 8.09 2.56 5.82
C LEU A 160 7.28 3.84 6.01
N VAL A 161 6.02 3.74 6.45
CA VAL A 161 5.16 4.89 6.71
C VAL A 161 5.67 5.72 7.88
N VAL A 162 6.17 5.11 8.95
CA VAL A 162 6.84 5.87 10.03
C VAL A 162 7.98 6.73 9.48
N VAL A 163 8.82 6.16 8.60
CA VAL A 163 9.90 6.91 7.96
C VAL A 163 9.35 8.00 7.04
N ALA A 164 8.31 7.70 6.27
CA ALA A 164 7.64 8.65 5.37
C ALA A 164 7.04 9.83 6.13
N ASP A 165 6.38 9.58 7.26
CA ASP A 165 5.76 10.60 8.08
C ASP A 165 6.81 11.55 8.68
N ILE A 166 7.88 10.99 9.26
CA ILE A 166 8.99 11.79 9.79
C ILE A 166 9.62 12.67 8.70
N LEU A 167 9.93 12.08 7.56
CA LEU A 167 10.58 12.78 6.46
C LEU A 167 9.65 13.77 5.74
N GLY A 168 8.37 13.45 5.63
CA GLY A 168 7.36 14.32 5.04
C GLY A 168 7.13 15.57 5.90
N VAL A 169 6.97 15.38 7.21
CA VAL A 169 6.88 16.51 8.15
C VAL A 169 8.17 17.33 8.17
N ALA A 170 9.34 16.69 8.13
CA ALA A 170 10.62 17.37 8.04
C ALA A 170 10.76 18.19 6.74
N GLY A 171 10.30 17.65 5.61
CA GLY A 171 10.26 18.38 4.33
C GLY A 171 9.39 19.64 4.39
N GLY A 172 8.20 19.53 4.99
CA GLY A 172 7.32 20.66 5.25
C GLY A 172 7.93 21.69 6.20
N PHE A 173 8.56 21.25 7.28
CA PHE A 173 9.28 22.10 8.22
C PHE A 173 10.42 22.87 7.55
N LEU A 174 11.26 22.20 6.78
CA LEU A 174 12.39 22.83 6.08
C LEU A 174 11.92 23.96 5.16
N VAL A 175 10.90 23.73 4.36
CA VAL A 175 10.37 24.74 3.45
C VAL A 175 9.71 25.89 4.23
N SER A 176 8.93 25.58 5.26
CA SER A 176 8.25 26.59 6.07
C SER A 176 9.25 27.52 6.78
N THR A 177 10.34 26.98 7.31
CA THR A 177 11.33 27.77 8.04
C THR A 177 12.33 28.46 7.13
N ALA A 178 12.90 27.75 6.14
CA ALA A 178 13.97 28.28 5.29
C ALA A 178 13.47 29.23 4.20
N LYS A 179 12.24 28.98 3.66
CA LYS A 179 11.72 29.75 2.53
C LYS A 179 10.59 30.70 2.91
N LEU A 180 9.71 30.28 3.82
CA LEU A 180 8.51 31.05 4.18
C LEU A 180 8.71 31.92 5.43
N GLY A 181 9.85 31.80 6.13
CA GLY A 181 10.22 32.68 7.25
C GLY A 181 9.48 32.35 8.57
N PHE A 182 8.91 31.17 8.72
CA PHE A 182 8.28 30.77 9.99
C PHE A 182 9.31 30.60 11.11
N ASN A 183 8.90 30.95 12.32
CA ASN A 183 9.69 30.68 13.52
C ASN A 183 9.79 29.15 13.74
N PRO A 184 11.02 28.57 13.75
CA PRO A 184 11.19 27.13 13.89
C PRO A 184 10.57 26.53 15.16
N SER A 185 10.74 27.22 16.31
CA SER A 185 10.20 26.75 17.59
C SER A 185 8.67 26.79 17.61
N GLY A 186 8.07 27.85 17.08
CA GLY A 186 6.61 28.01 16.98
C GLY A 186 6.01 26.94 16.05
N TYR A 187 6.65 26.66 14.93
CA TYR A 187 6.20 25.61 13.99
C TYR A 187 6.21 24.22 14.63
N LEU A 188 7.31 23.84 15.29
CA LEU A 188 7.42 22.56 15.98
C LEU A 188 6.41 22.42 17.11
N THR A 189 6.25 23.47 17.94
CA THR A 189 5.26 23.46 19.02
C THR A 189 3.85 23.26 18.48
N SER A 190 3.48 23.95 17.40
CA SER A 190 2.18 23.78 16.74
C SER A 190 2.00 22.37 16.16
N THR A 191 3.05 21.82 15.55
CA THR A 191 3.03 20.44 15.00
C THR A 191 2.75 19.43 16.10
N PHE A 192 3.46 19.46 17.24
CA PHE A 192 3.30 18.50 18.32
C PHE A 192 2.01 18.69 19.12
N ASN A 193 1.48 19.91 19.23
CA ASN A 193 0.22 20.18 19.92
C ASN A 193 -1.00 19.66 19.17
N ILE A 194 -0.94 19.57 17.83
CA ILE A 194 -2.06 19.16 16.98
C ILE A 194 -2.04 17.65 16.75
N LEU A 195 -0.84 17.05 16.60
CA LEU A 195 -0.71 15.62 16.34
C LEU A 195 -1.09 14.80 17.56
N THR A 196 -2.10 13.95 17.41
CA THR A 196 -2.51 13.01 18.46
C THR A 196 -1.99 11.60 18.20
N ALA A 197 -1.87 10.79 19.26
CA ALA A 197 -1.50 9.38 19.12
C ALA A 197 -2.51 8.59 18.26
N ALA A 198 -3.79 9.00 18.29
CA ALA A 198 -4.83 8.39 17.47
C ALA A 198 -4.57 8.57 15.96
N ASP A 199 -4.06 9.72 15.55
CA ASP A 199 -3.73 10.01 14.15
C ASP A 199 -2.64 9.06 13.62
N VAL A 200 -1.58 8.89 14.41
CA VAL A 200 -0.48 8.00 14.09
C VAL A 200 -0.95 6.54 14.02
N VAL A 201 -1.73 6.10 15.01
CA VAL A 201 -2.26 4.73 15.02
C VAL A 201 -3.19 4.48 13.83
N ALA A 202 -4.05 5.43 13.48
CA ALA A 202 -4.91 5.33 12.31
C ALA A 202 -4.09 5.24 11.01
N GLY A 203 -3.08 6.08 10.84
CA GLY A 203 -2.16 6.03 9.69
C GLY A 203 -1.44 4.68 9.57
N LEU A 204 -0.92 4.15 10.70
CA LEU A 204 -0.25 2.85 10.73
C LEU A 204 -1.21 1.68 10.47
N ALA A 205 -2.45 1.76 10.93
CA ALA A 205 -3.48 0.75 10.64
C ALA A 205 -3.84 0.73 9.14
N LYS A 206 -3.97 1.90 8.51
CA LYS A 206 -4.10 2.02 7.05
C LYS A 206 -2.90 1.38 6.34
N ALA A 207 -1.69 1.73 6.76
CA ALA A 207 -0.45 1.20 6.19
C ALA A 207 -0.37 -0.33 6.27
N ALA A 208 -0.75 -0.93 7.39
CA ALA A 208 -0.81 -2.39 7.56
C ALA A 208 -1.81 -3.04 6.60
N THR A 209 -2.99 -2.43 6.45
CA THR A 209 -4.01 -2.87 5.50
C THR A 209 -3.48 -2.78 4.06
N PHE A 210 -2.83 -1.68 3.69
CA PHE A 210 -2.26 -1.50 2.35
C PHE A 210 -1.14 -2.50 2.08
N GLY A 211 -0.28 -2.76 3.06
CA GLY A 211 0.76 -3.79 2.96
C GLY A 211 0.19 -5.18 2.70
N PHE A 212 -0.89 -5.53 3.38
CA PHE A 212 -1.63 -6.77 3.12
C PHE A 212 -2.19 -6.82 1.70
N LEU A 213 -2.85 -5.75 1.23
CA LEU A 213 -3.45 -5.67 -0.10
C LEU A 213 -2.40 -5.77 -1.21
N ILE A 214 -1.26 -5.11 -1.05
CA ILE A 214 -0.13 -5.18 -2.01
C ILE A 214 0.38 -6.61 -2.12
N ALA A 215 0.67 -7.24 -0.99
CA ALA A 215 1.15 -8.62 -0.96
C ALA A 215 0.12 -9.60 -1.52
N LEU A 216 -1.15 -9.40 -1.20
CA LEU A 216 -2.25 -10.22 -1.69
C LEU A 216 -2.37 -10.14 -3.22
N MET A 217 -2.41 -8.92 -3.79
CA MET A 217 -2.54 -8.74 -5.23
C MET A 217 -1.31 -9.21 -5.99
N GLY A 218 -0.11 -8.90 -5.50
CA GLY A 218 1.15 -9.39 -6.07
C GLY A 218 1.20 -10.92 -6.12
N CYS A 219 0.89 -11.57 -5.00
CA CYS A 219 0.86 -13.03 -4.93
C CYS A 219 -0.27 -13.63 -5.78
N TYR A 220 -1.49 -13.08 -5.73
CA TYR A 220 -2.64 -13.61 -6.46
C TYR A 220 -2.42 -13.61 -7.97
N HIS A 221 -2.02 -12.48 -8.53
CA HIS A 221 -1.81 -12.34 -9.97
C HIS A 221 -0.61 -13.15 -10.44
N GLY A 222 0.49 -13.14 -9.69
CA GLY A 222 1.66 -13.96 -10.00
C GLY A 222 1.36 -15.46 -9.94
N TYR A 223 0.74 -15.94 -8.87
CA TYR A 223 0.41 -17.36 -8.69
C TYR A 223 -0.53 -17.90 -9.77
N ASN A 224 -1.43 -17.08 -10.29
CA ASN A 224 -2.40 -17.43 -11.33
C ASN A 224 -1.96 -17.04 -12.75
N SER A 225 -0.69 -16.67 -12.95
CA SER A 225 -0.15 -16.30 -14.26
C SER A 225 -0.22 -17.46 -15.25
N LYS A 226 -0.54 -17.15 -16.52
CA LYS A 226 -0.68 -18.11 -17.63
C LYS A 226 -0.16 -17.48 -18.92
N GLY A 227 0.32 -18.30 -19.86
CA GLY A 227 0.72 -17.81 -21.19
C GLY A 227 2.18 -17.38 -21.29
N GLY A 228 3.08 -17.99 -20.51
CA GLY A 228 4.52 -17.77 -20.61
C GLY A 228 4.92 -16.34 -20.20
N ALA A 229 5.99 -15.83 -20.80
CA ALA A 229 6.58 -14.52 -20.47
C ALA A 229 5.59 -13.34 -20.63
N GLN A 230 4.74 -13.38 -21.66
CA GLN A 230 3.71 -12.35 -21.87
C GLN A 230 2.68 -12.36 -20.74
N GLY A 231 2.31 -13.53 -20.25
CA GLY A 231 1.40 -13.68 -19.11
C GLY A 231 2.00 -13.15 -17.82
N VAL A 232 3.30 -13.34 -17.60
CA VAL A 232 4.01 -12.75 -16.45
C VAL A 232 3.96 -11.23 -16.49
N GLY A 233 4.25 -10.61 -17.66
CA GLY A 233 4.13 -9.16 -17.84
C GLY A 233 2.73 -8.63 -17.59
N SER A 234 1.69 -9.35 -18.06
CA SER A 234 0.29 -9.00 -17.78
C SER A 234 -0.06 -9.12 -16.30
N ALA A 235 0.44 -10.15 -15.62
CA ALA A 235 0.21 -10.36 -14.19
C ALA A 235 0.84 -9.24 -13.35
N THR A 236 2.04 -8.77 -13.70
CA THR A 236 2.68 -7.64 -13.00
C THR A 236 1.86 -6.36 -13.08
N THR A 237 1.42 -6.00 -14.28
CA THR A 237 0.58 -4.81 -14.46
C THR A 237 -0.75 -4.93 -13.73
N SER A 238 -1.41 -6.10 -13.82
CA SER A 238 -2.68 -6.35 -13.15
C SER A 238 -2.54 -6.29 -11.62
N ALA A 239 -1.44 -6.81 -11.07
CA ALA A 239 -1.17 -6.76 -9.63
C ALA A 239 -1.04 -5.32 -9.13
N VAL A 240 -0.28 -4.48 -9.83
CA VAL A 240 -0.09 -3.06 -9.46
C VAL A 240 -1.40 -2.30 -9.56
N VAL A 241 -2.13 -2.43 -10.68
CA VAL A 241 -3.40 -1.73 -10.88
C VAL A 241 -4.43 -2.14 -9.82
N ALA A 242 -4.59 -3.45 -9.59
CA ALA A 242 -5.53 -3.95 -8.58
C ALA A 242 -5.15 -3.49 -7.17
N ALA A 243 -3.86 -3.56 -6.79
CA ALA A 243 -3.40 -3.08 -5.49
C ALA A 243 -3.66 -1.58 -5.33
N SER A 244 -3.36 -0.75 -6.34
CA SER A 244 -3.57 0.69 -6.29
C SER A 244 -5.05 1.07 -6.14
N ILE A 245 -5.94 0.40 -6.89
CA ILE A 245 -7.39 0.63 -6.78
C ILE A 245 -7.87 0.25 -5.38
N LEU A 246 -7.43 -0.88 -4.85
CA LEU A 246 -7.81 -1.32 -3.50
C LEU A 246 -7.26 -0.40 -2.41
N ILE A 247 -6.01 0.08 -2.54
CA ILE A 247 -5.44 1.06 -1.60
C ILE A 247 -6.34 2.29 -1.53
N LEU A 248 -6.67 2.90 -2.67
CA LEU A 248 -7.50 4.11 -2.71
C LEU A 248 -8.93 3.86 -2.19
N ALA A 249 -9.52 2.71 -2.50
CA ALA A 249 -10.85 2.35 -2.01
C ALA A 249 -10.85 2.12 -0.48
N PHE A 250 -9.88 1.36 0.02
CA PHE A 250 -9.76 1.09 1.46
C PHE A 250 -9.30 2.32 2.24
N ASP A 251 -8.51 3.22 1.63
CA ASP A 251 -8.17 4.49 2.25
C ASP A 251 -9.41 5.29 2.60
N TYR A 252 -10.32 5.48 1.63
CA TYR A 252 -11.59 6.16 1.87
C TYR A 252 -12.40 5.50 2.99
N VAL A 253 -12.57 4.16 2.93
CA VAL A 253 -13.36 3.42 3.94
C VAL A 253 -12.74 3.52 5.34
N LEU A 254 -11.41 3.42 5.44
CA LEU A 254 -10.73 3.52 6.74
C LEU A 254 -10.73 4.95 7.27
N THR A 255 -10.61 5.96 6.40
CA THR A 255 -10.76 7.36 6.79
C THR A 255 -12.13 7.62 7.38
N GLU A 256 -13.18 7.16 6.71
CA GLU A 256 -14.55 7.27 7.20
C GLU A 256 -14.71 6.57 8.56
N LEU A 257 -14.15 5.36 8.70
CA LEU A 257 -14.24 4.59 9.93
C LEU A 257 -13.53 5.24 11.12
N PHE A 258 -12.36 5.85 10.89
CA PHE A 258 -11.55 6.44 11.97
C PHE A 258 -11.90 7.87 12.30
N PHE A 259 -12.38 8.66 11.33
CA PHE A 259 -12.51 10.11 11.46
C PHE A 259 -13.93 10.65 11.22
N ALA A 260 -14.86 9.86 10.69
CA ALA A 260 -16.28 10.27 10.59
C ALA A 260 -16.96 10.15 11.95
N ARG A 261 -16.84 11.21 12.73
CA ARG A 261 -17.65 11.44 13.96
C ARG A 261 -18.08 12.87 14.02
#